data_78fcc104d1941932910f1d09bc796e85
#
_entry.id   78fcc104d1941932910f1d09bc796e85
#
_cell.length_a   1.000
_cell.length_b   1.000
_cell.length_c   1.000
_cell.angle_alpha   90.00
_cell.angle_beta   90.00
_cell.angle_gamma   90.00
#
_symmetry.space_group_name_H-M   'P 1'
#
loop_
_entity.id
_entity.type
_entity.pdbx_description
1 polymer ?
#
loop_
_entity_poly.entity_id
_entity_poly.type
_entity_poly.pdbx_seq_one_letter_code
_entity_poly.pdbx_strand_id
1 'polypeptide(L)'
;WPISYADLAPFYERAEHEVGVAGDHTATDYAPRDRAFPLPPVPATPTGAWLARGATTLGWNAFTPPLAVNTTPYLGRAACVQCRQCIGFACPSDARNGSHNTLLPRALATGRCTLITRAHVARVLTDASGRAHGVEYFAPTTPDSAQTERRIAHATTIILAGGAIETARLLLLSPQNNPLPNKTCRSARTPP
;
A
#
# COMPACT_ATOMS: atom_id res chain seq x y z
N TRP A 1 -2.72 -12.94 -16.22
CA TRP A 1 -1.98 -11.68 -16.27
C TRP A 1 -0.75 -11.90 -17.15
N PRO A 2 -0.37 -10.96 -18.01
CA PRO A 2 0.78 -11.10 -18.90
C PRO A 2 2.11 -10.77 -18.18
N ILE A 3 2.17 -10.96 -16.87
CA ILE A 3 3.32 -10.72 -16.01
C ILE A 3 3.50 -11.89 -15.05
N SER A 4 4.74 -12.25 -14.80
CA SER A 4 5.14 -13.32 -13.87
C SER A 4 5.53 -12.72 -12.50
N TYR A 5 5.70 -13.57 -11.50
CA TYR A 5 6.27 -13.15 -10.22
C TYR A 5 7.70 -12.60 -10.39
N ALA A 6 8.51 -13.21 -11.24
CA ALA A 6 9.88 -12.76 -11.48
C ALA A 6 9.95 -11.31 -12.02
N ASP A 7 8.97 -10.89 -12.83
CA ASP A 7 8.89 -9.51 -13.32
C ASP A 7 8.60 -8.51 -12.19
N LEU A 8 7.91 -8.94 -11.14
CA LEU A 8 7.50 -8.08 -10.02
C LEU A 8 8.43 -8.18 -8.80
N ALA A 9 9.17 -9.27 -8.63
CA ALA A 9 10.02 -9.52 -7.46
C ALA A 9 10.97 -8.35 -7.13
N PRO A 10 11.69 -7.72 -8.08
CA PRO A 10 12.57 -6.59 -7.77
C PRO A 10 11.83 -5.37 -7.21
N PHE A 11 10.57 -5.16 -7.64
CA PHE A 11 9.75 -4.06 -7.16
C PHE A 11 9.17 -4.34 -5.77
N TYR A 12 8.80 -5.59 -5.48
CA TYR A 12 8.39 -6.00 -4.13
C TYR A 12 9.53 -5.83 -3.14
N GLU A 13 10.73 -6.33 -3.47
CA GLU A 13 11.90 -6.17 -2.62
C GLU A 13 12.26 -4.70 -2.40
N ARG A 14 12.19 -3.88 -3.45
CA ARG A 14 12.37 -2.44 -3.32
C ARG A 14 11.35 -1.82 -2.37
N ALA A 15 10.07 -2.15 -2.52
CA ALA A 15 9.00 -1.63 -1.65
C ALA A 15 9.21 -2.04 -0.20
N GLU A 16 9.62 -3.28 0.07
CA GLU A 16 9.94 -3.76 1.41
C GLU A 16 11.09 -2.99 2.06
N HIS A 17 12.13 -2.68 1.29
CA HIS A 17 13.25 -1.86 1.77
C HIS A 17 12.86 -0.39 1.99
N GLU A 18 12.06 0.18 1.10
CA GLU A 18 11.59 1.57 1.23
C GLU A 18 10.63 1.77 2.42
N VAL A 19 9.83 0.76 2.72
CA VAL A 19 8.88 0.78 3.84
C VAL A 19 9.54 0.34 5.15
N GLY A 20 10.46 -0.60 5.10
CA GLY A 20 11.04 -1.26 6.27
C GLY A 20 10.21 -2.46 6.71
N VAL A 21 10.36 -3.57 6.00
CA VAL A 21 9.70 -4.83 6.34
C VAL A 21 10.67 -5.71 7.13
N ALA A 22 10.21 -6.21 8.28
CA ALA A 22 10.92 -7.19 9.08
C ALA A 22 10.50 -8.60 8.67
N GLY A 23 11.43 -9.51 8.47
CA GLY A 23 11.10 -10.87 8.08
C GLY A 23 12.28 -11.83 8.14
N ASP A 24 11.98 -13.11 8.16
CA ASP A 24 12.97 -14.19 8.10
C ASP A 24 13.17 -14.60 6.64
N HIS A 25 14.33 -14.26 6.09
CA HIS A 25 14.70 -14.63 4.72
C HIS A 25 15.11 -16.11 4.57
N THR A 26 15.29 -16.82 5.67
CA THR A 26 15.61 -18.27 5.67
C THR A 26 14.36 -19.13 5.62
N ALA A 27 13.18 -18.56 5.82
CA ALA A 27 11.93 -19.28 5.73
C ALA A 27 11.64 -19.65 4.26
N THR A 28 11.61 -20.96 3.98
CA THR A 28 11.55 -21.49 2.61
C THR A 28 10.17 -21.45 1.98
N ASP A 29 9.13 -21.18 2.76
CA ASP A 29 7.73 -21.17 2.29
C ASP A 29 7.26 -19.81 1.73
N TYR A 30 8.16 -18.84 1.71
CA TYR A 30 7.91 -17.61 0.98
C TYR A 30 8.20 -17.74 -0.51
N ALA A 31 7.65 -16.82 -1.28
CA ALA A 31 8.05 -16.64 -2.66
C ALA A 31 9.58 -16.42 -2.74
N PRO A 32 10.23 -16.92 -3.79
CA PRO A 32 11.67 -16.76 -3.99
C PRO A 32 12.08 -15.28 -3.89
N ARG A 33 13.25 -15.05 -3.29
CA ARG A 33 13.80 -13.71 -3.05
C ARG A 33 15.28 -13.68 -3.39
N ASP A 34 15.71 -12.57 -4.00
CA ASP A 34 17.13 -12.32 -4.26
C ASP A 34 17.79 -11.53 -3.11
N ARG A 35 16.99 -10.76 -2.35
CA ARG A 35 17.46 -9.94 -1.23
C ARG A 35 16.79 -10.35 0.07
N ALA A 36 17.56 -10.31 1.17
CA ALA A 36 17.00 -10.43 2.51
C ALA A 36 16.07 -9.26 2.84
N PHE A 37 15.16 -9.47 3.79
CA PHE A 37 14.40 -8.36 4.36
C PHE A 37 15.33 -7.33 5.01
N PRO A 38 15.00 -6.03 4.97
CA PRO A 38 15.85 -5.00 5.55
C PRO A 38 15.98 -5.09 7.08
N LEU A 39 15.04 -5.78 7.72
CA LEU A 39 14.97 -5.87 9.17
C LEU A 39 14.80 -7.32 9.61
N PRO A 40 15.40 -7.72 10.76
CA PRO A 40 15.20 -9.05 11.30
C PRO A 40 13.74 -9.30 11.67
N PRO A 41 13.30 -10.58 11.70
CA PRO A 41 11.93 -10.92 12.03
C PRO A 41 11.53 -10.45 13.43
N VAL A 42 10.24 -10.21 13.63
CA VAL A 42 9.69 -9.95 14.97
C VAL A 42 9.92 -11.19 15.83
N PRO A 43 10.43 -11.04 17.07
CA PRO A 43 10.61 -12.18 17.96
C PRO A 43 9.31 -12.95 18.20
N ALA A 44 9.38 -14.25 18.13
CA ALA A 44 8.23 -15.11 18.41
C ALA A 44 7.72 -14.89 19.84
N THR A 45 6.40 -14.78 19.99
CA THR A 45 5.80 -14.77 21.33
C THR A 45 5.91 -16.19 21.96
N PRO A 46 5.83 -16.31 23.30
CA PRO A 46 5.82 -17.63 23.94
C PRO A 46 4.73 -18.56 23.38
N THR A 47 3.54 -18.03 23.12
CA THR A 47 2.44 -18.78 22.49
C THR A 47 2.79 -19.18 21.05
N GLY A 48 3.36 -18.27 20.26
CA GLY A 48 3.81 -18.55 18.90
C GLY A 48 4.88 -19.64 18.86
N ALA A 49 5.86 -19.57 19.75
CA ALA A 49 6.89 -20.59 19.88
C ALA A 49 6.32 -21.97 20.30
N TRP A 50 5.32 -21.98 21.17
CA TRP A 50 4.62 -23.21 21.56
C TRP A 50 3.84 -23.82 20.38
N LEU A 51 3.09 -23.01 19.64
CA LEU A 51 2.37 -23.45 18.44
C LEU A 51 3.32 -23.95 17.35
N ALA A 52 4.45 -23.28 17.15
CA ALA A 52 5.46 -23.70 16.20
C ALA A 52 6.02 -25.10 16.50
N ARG A 53 6.26 -25.42 17.79
CA ARG A 53 6.66 -26.78 18.18
C ARG A 53 5.59 -27.82 17.84
N GLY A 54 4.32 -27.52 18.09
CA GLY A 54 3.21 -28.40 17.71
C GLY A 54 3.12 -28.61 16.20
N ALA A 55 3.25 -27.53 15.42
CA ALA A 55 3.29 -27.60 13.96
C ALA A 55 4.43 -28.48 13.45
N THR A 56 5.64 -28.32 14.00
CA THR A 56 6.80 -29.16 13.65
C THR A 56 6.55 -30.65 13.93
N THR A 57 5.87 -30.99 15.03
CA THR A 57 5.49 -32.37 15.34
C THR A 57 4.55 -32.97 14.28
N LEU A 58 3.77 -32.14 13.63
CA LEU A 58 2.87 -32.53 12.53
C LEU A 58 3.53 -32.47 11.14
N GLY A 59 4.83 -32.16 11.07
CA GLY A 59 5.55 -32.00 9.81
C GLY A 59 5.22 -30.69 9.08
N TRP A 60 4.61 -29.73 9.77
CA TRP A 60 4.31 -28.42 9.19
C TRP A 60 5.46 -27.44 9.44
N ASN A 61 5.70 -26.58 8.48
CA ASN A 61 6.65 -25.50 8.62
C ASN A 61 5.98 -24.25 9.22
N ALA A 62 6.47 -23.79 10.36
CA ALA A 62 5.96 -22.60 11.02
C ALA A 62 7.03 -21.52 11.00
N PHE A 63 6.68 -20.34 10.54
CA PHE A 63 7.60 -19.21 10.44
C PHE A 63 6.93 -17.91 10.89
N THR A 64 7.74 -16.91 11.24
CA THR A 64 7.25 -15.57 11.56
C THR A 64 6.91 -14.84 10.27
N PRO A 65 5.65 -14.41 10.07
CA PRO A 65 5.28 -13.69 8.87
C PRO A 65 6.04 -12.36 8.75
N PRO A 66 6.33 -11.89 7.52
CA PRO A 66 6.89 -10.57 7.32
C PRO A 66 5.92 -9.49 7.81
N LEU A 67 6.45 -8.50 8.50
CA LEU A 67 5.65 -7.40 9.05
C LEU A 67 6.31 -6.06 8.73
N ALA A 68 5.51 -5.08 8.35
CA ALA A 68 5.95 -3.70 8.17
C ALA A 68 6.13 -3.04 9.55
N VAL A 69 7.23 -3.38 10.23
CA VAL A 69 7.57 -2.87 11.57
C VAL A 69 9.08 -2.76 11.75
N ASN A 70 9.55 -1.69 12.37
CA ASN A 70 10.95 -1.53 12.72
C ASN A 70 11.29 -2.43 13.92
N THR A 71 11.88 -3.58 13.70
CA THR A 71 12.39 -4.44 14.78
C THR A 71 13.70 -3.92 15.37
N THR A 72 14.44 -3.15 14.58
CA THR A 72 15.58 -2.33 14.97
C THR A 72 15.38 -0.91 14.42
N PRO A 73 16.11 0.12 14.89
CA PRO A 73 16.02 1.46 14.31
C PRO A 73 16.26 1.43 12.80
N TYR A 74 15.39 2.09 12.05
CA TYR A 74 15.45 2.06 10.57
C TYR A 74 14.99 3.37 9.95
N LEU A 75 15.74 3.87 8.97
CA LEU A 75 15.47 5.13 8.24
C LEU A 75 15.11 6.30 9.17
N GLY A 76 15.89 6.47 10.26
CA GLY A 76 15.73 7.54 11.22
C GLY A 76 14.56 7.39 12.21
N ARG A 77 13.88 6.23 12.22
CA ARG A 77 12.76 5.96 13.13
C ARG A 77 13.10 4.87 14.14
N ALA A 78 12.48 4.98 15.31
CA ALA A 78 12.73 4.10 16.44
C ALA A 78 12.33 2.64 16.18
N ALA A 79 12.89 1.74 16.98
CA ALA A 79 12.46 0.34 17.01
C ALA A 79 11.14 0.17 17.75
N CYS A 80 10.46 -0.93 17.46
CA CYS A 80 9.26 -1.39 18.16
C CYS A 80 9.58 -1.73 19.63
N VAL A 81 8.80 -1.17 20.53
CA VAL A 81 8.90 -1.43 21.98
C VAL A 81 8.07 -2.65 22.42
N GLN A 82 7.53 -3.41 21.49
CA GLN A 82 6.73 -4.63 21.72
C GLN A 82 5.55 -4.45 22.69
N CYS A 83 4.90 -3.29 22.65
CA CYS A 83 3.76 -2.94 23.50
C CYS A 83 2.50 -3.80 23.26
N ARG A 84 2.47 -4.61 22.19
CA ARG A 84 1.36 -5.52 21.82
C ARG A 84 0.03 -4.82 21.49
N GLN A 85 0.06 -3.53 21.19
CA GLN A 85 -1.13 -2.71 20.88
C GLN A 85 -1.27 -2.41 19.37
N CYS A 86 -0.79 -3.30 18.51
CA CYS A 86 -0.76 -3.04 17.06
C CYS A 86 -2.14 -3.02 16.40
N ILE A 87 -3.14 -3.68 16.99
CA ILE A 87 -4.50 -3.77 16.43
C ILE A 87 -5.40 -2.76 17.14
N GLY A 88 -5.99 -1.84 16.38
CA GLY A 88 -6.94 -0.85 16.88
C GLY A 88 -6.34 0.41 17.52
N PHE A 89 -5.00 0.49 17.68
CA PHE A 89 -4.35 1.62 18.34
C PHE A 89 -3.24 2.23 17.46
N ALA A 90 -2.97 3.51 17.68
CA ALA A 90 -1.80 4.16 17.11
C ALA A 90 -0.52 3.57 17.73
N CYS A 91 0.54 3.46 16.93
CA CYS A 91 1.82 2.97 17.42
C CYS A 91 2.52 4.04 18.27
N PRO A 92 2.78 3.82 19.58
CA PRO A 92 3.36 4.85 20.46
C PRO A 92 4.82 5.17 20.12
N SER A 93 5.56 4.25 19.48
CA SER A 93 6.95 4.45 19.09
C SER A 93 7.08 4.76 17.58
N ASP A 94 5.98 4.93 16.86
CA ASP A 94 5.95 5.12 15.40
C ASP A 94 6.73 4.05 14.61
N ALA A 95 6.91 2.87 15.21
CA ALA A 95 7.68 1.77 14.61
C ALA A 95 6.85 0.91 13.65
N ARG A 96 5.51 1.02 13.66
CA ARG A 96 4.64 0.33 12.70
C ARG A 96 4.63 1.11 11.40
N ASN A 97 5.16 0.51 10.34
CA ASN A 97 5.40 1.13 9.07
C ASN A 97 4.16 1.21 8.19
N GLY A 98 3.97 2.35 7.56
CA GLY A 98 2.95 2.60 6.57
C GLY A 98 3.37 3.77 5.68
N SER A 99 2.67 4.01 4.58
CA SER A 99 3.00 5.10 3.65
C SER A 99 3.04 6.48 4.33
N HIS A 100 2.20 6.69 5.35
CA HIS A 100 2.06 7.95 6.06
C HIS A 100 3.33 8.35 6.85
N ASN A 101 4.10 7.40 7.34
CA ASN A 101 5.29 7.65 8.16
C ASN A 101 6.61 7.16 7.51
N THR A 102 6.54 6.61 6.30
CA THR A 102 7.72 6.15 5.54
C THR A 102 7.91 6.97 4.26
N LEU A 103 7.10 6.68 3.23
CA LEU A 103 7.27 7.24 1.89
C LEU A 103 6.75 8.67 1.77
N LEU A 104 5.60 8.97 2.37
CA LEU A 104 4.93 10.27 2.22
C LEU A 104 5.75 11.43 2.80
N PRO A 105 6.32 11.36 4.02
CA PRO A 105 7.18 12.42 4.53
C PRO A 105 8.41 12.68 3.64
N ARG A 106 9.01 11.64 3.11
CA ARG A 106 10.14 11.73 2.18
C ARG A 106 9.74 12.37 0.85
N ALA A 107 8.56 12.00 0.32
CA ALA A 107 8.03 12.60 -0.90
C ALA A 107 7.76 14.11 -0.71
N LEU A 108 7.12 14.49 0.39
CA LEU A 108 6.86 15.91 0.73
C LEU A 108 8.16 16.70 0.89
N ALA A 109 9.19 16.13 1.51
CA ALA A 109 10.50 16.76 1.69
C ALA A 109 11.20 17.08 0.37
N THR A 110 10.84 16.45 -0.75
CA THR A 110 11.39 16.77 -2.08
C THR A 110 10.89 18.11 -2.63
N GLY A 111 9.83 18.70 -2.07
CA GLY A 111 9.15 19.88 -2.62
C GLY A 111 8.39 19.61 -3.93
N ARG A 112 8.37 18.37 -4.42
CA ARG A 112 7.72 17.97 -5.69
C ARG A 112 6.42 17.20 -5.47
N CYS A 113 6.01 17.02 -4.24
CA CYS A 113 4.79 16.32 -3.86
C CYS A 113 3.84 17.28 -3.15
N THR A 114 2.59 17.33 -3.59
CA THR A 114 1.52 18.05 -2.90
C THR A 114 0.53 17.06 -2.35
N LEU A 115 0.27 17.12 -1.06
CA LEU A 115 -0.75 16.33 -0.38
C LEU A 115 -1.99 17.19 -0.15
N ILE A 116 -3.12 16.77 -0.68
CA ILE A 116 -4.42 17.40 -0.42
C ILE A 116 -5.21 16.45 0.46
N THR A 117 -5.37 16.81 1.72
CA THR A 117 -6.14 16.05 2.71
C THR A 117 -7.59 16.48 2.76
N ARG A 118 -8.47 15.67 3.36
CA ARG A 118 -9.92 15.93 3.45
C ARG A 118 -10.57 16.18 2.08
N ALA A 119 -9.97 15.62 1.04
CA ALA A 119 -10.42 15.74 -0.34
C ALA A 119 -11.12 14.44 -0.77
N HIS A 120 -12.35 14.58 -1.26
CA HIS A 120 -13.13 13.47 -1.79
C HIS A 120 -13.15 13.53 -3.31
N VAL A 121 -12.50 12.58 -3.97
CA VAL A 121 -12.52 12.47 -5.43
C VAL A 121 -13.88 11.94 -5.88
N ALA A 122 -14.59 12.73 -6.67
CA ALA A 122 -15.93 12.42 -7.15
C ALA A 122 -15.90 11.64 -8.46
N ARG A 123 -14.98 11.98 -9.37
CA ARG A 123 -14.86 11.32 -10.68
C ARG A 123 -13.51 11.60 -11.35
N VAL A 124 -13.15 10.73 -12.28
CA VAL A 124 -12.07 10.93 -13.23
C VAL A 124 -12.60 11.68 -14.43
N LEU A 125 -11.87 12.67 -14.91
CA LEU A 125 -12.20 13.44 -16.11
C LEU A 125 -11.49 12.82 -17.31
N THR A 126 -12.27 12.59 -18.39
CA THR A 126 -11.76 12.08 -19.66
C THR A 126 -12.06 13.05 -20.78
N ASP A 127 -11.20 13.09 -21.79
CA ASP A 127 -11.43 13.82 -23.03
C ASP A 127 -12.34 13.05 -23.99
N ALA A 128 -12.59 13.61 -25.15
CA ALA A 128 -13.44 13.01 -26.18
C ALA A 128 -12.88 11.67 -26.73
N SER A 129 -11.58 11.43 -26.60
CA SER A 129 -10.92 10.16 -26.95
C SER A 129 -11.01 9.10 -25.85
N GLY A 130 -11.52 9.46 -24.67
CA GLY A 130 -11.58 8.60 -23.51
C GLY A 130 -10.29 8.57 -22.67
N ARG A 131 -9.32 9.44 -22.97
CA ARG A 131 -8.09 9.55 -22.21
C ARG A 131 -8.31 10.35 -20.92
N ALA A 132 -7.89 9.80 -19.78
CA ALA A 132 -7.94 10.52 -18.52
C ALA A 132 -6.94 11.69 -18.51
N HIS A 133 -7.40 12.87 -18.05
CA HIS A 133 -6.61 14.08 -17.99
C HIS A 133 -6.72 14.86 -16.67
N GLY A 134 -7.55 14.38 -15.75
CA GLY A 134 -7.76 15.05 -14.47
C GLY A 134 -8.72 14.30 -13.56
N VAL A 135 -8.91 14.85 -12.38
CA VAL A 135 -9.93 14.41 -11.42
C VAL A 135 -10.72 15.61 -10.91
N GLU A 136 -12.00 15.39 -10.68
CA GLU A 136 -12.86 16.29 -9.94
C GLU A 136 -12.93 15.84 -8.50
N TYR A 137 -12.75 16.76 -7.57
CA TYR A 137 -12.81 16.46 -6.15
C TYR A 137 -13.46 17.60 -5.36
N PHE A 138 -13.96 17.25 -4.19
CA PHE A 138 -14.48 18.20 -3.20
C PHE A 138 -13.49 18.31 -2.05
N ALA A 139 -13.15 19.53 -1.69
CA ALA A 139 -12.27 19.82 -0.56
C ALA A 139 -12.85 20.98 0.26
N PRO A 140 -12.53 21.08 1.55
CA PRO A 140 -12.93 22.20 2.38
C PRO A 140 -12.47 23.53 1.77
N THR A 141 -13.30 24.57 1.90
CA THR A 141 -12.98 25.95 1.46
C THR A 141 -11.82 26.54 2.25
N THR A 142 -11.77 26.21 3.55
CA THR A 142 -10.65 26.52 4.45
C THR A 142 -10.32 25.27 5.30
N PRO A 143 -9.13 25.18 5.91
CA PRO A 143 -8.73 23.99 6.70
C PRO A 143 -9.76 23.54 7.75
N ASP A 144 -10.48 24.49 8.36
CA ASP A 144 -11.44 24.21 9.44
C ASP A 144 -12.91 24.25 8.97
N SER A 145 -13.14 24.48 7.68
CA SER A 145 -14.49 24.58 7.13
C SER A 145 -15.19 23.24 7.04
N ALA A 146 -16.46 23.21 7.42
CA ALA A 146 -17.38 22.14 7.05
C ALA A 146 -17.91 22.26 5.62
N GLN A 147 -17.83 23.47 5.03
CA GLN A 147 -18.23 23.69 3.66
C GLN A 147 -17.16 23.18 2.70
N THR A 148 -17.58 22.48 1.68
CA THR A 148 -16.70 21.98 0.63
C THR A 148 -16.97 22.69 -0.69
N GLU A 149 -15.95 22.88 -1.48
CA GLU A 149 -16.05 23.37 -2.84
C GLU A 149 -15.55 22.33 -3.83
N ARG A 150 -16.08 22.44 -5.04
CA ARG A 150 -15.66 21.63 -6.17
C ARG A 150 -14.36 22.18 -6.74
N ARG A 151 -13.38 21.29 -6.94
CA ARG A 151 -12.08 21.61 -7.52
C ARG A 151 -11.71 20.59 -8.59
N ILE A 152 -10.80 20.97 -9.47
CA ILE A 152 -10.26 20.09 -10.51
C ILE A 152 -8.74 20.10 -10.38
N ALA A 153 -8.15 18.89 -10.46
CA ALA A 153 -6.72 18.70 -10.60
C ALA A 153 -6.45 18.03 -11.95
N HIS A 154 -5.55 18.61 -12.75
CA HIS A 154 -5.14 18.07 -14.04
C HIS A 154 -3.82 17.35 -13.91
N ALA A 155 -3.67 16.22 -14.62
CA ALA A 155 -2.44 15.44 -14.70
C ALA A 155 -2.38 14.64 -16.00
N THR A 156 -1.17 14.36 -16.46
CA THR A 156 -0.94 13.49 -17.63
C THR A 156 -1.12 12.00 -17.31
N THR A 157 -0.95 11.62 -16.05
CA THR A 157 -1.15 10.26 -15.55
C THR A 157 -1.96 10.31 -14.25
N ILE A 158 -2.97 9.48 -14.16
CA ILE A 158 -3.84 9.37 -12.98
C ILE A 158 -3.76 7.95 -12.45
N ILE A 159 -3.38 7.81 -11.18
CA ILE A 159 -3.31 6.53 -10.47
C ILE A 159 -4.45 6.47 -9.46
N LEU A 160 -5.32 5.49 -9.60
CA LEU A 160 -6.42 5.24 -8.68
C LEU A 160 -5.99 4.16 -7.68
N ALA A 161 -5.82 4.54 -6.43
CA ALA A 161 -5.36 3.68 -5.35
C ALA A 161 -6.29 3.72 -4.13
N GLY A 162 -7.59 3.84 -4.35
CA GLY A 162 -8.62 3.94 -3.32
C GLY A 162 -9.03 2.61 -2.66
N GLY A 163 -8.31 1.53 -2.94
CA GLY A 163 -8.70 0.18 -2.54
C GLY A 163 -9.69 -0.47 -3.52
N ALA A 164 -10.00 -1.73 -3.32
CA ALA A 164 -10.76 -2.53 -4.29
C ALA A 164 -12.18 -1.98 -4.52
N ILE A 165 -12.87 -1.60 -3.46
CA ILE A 165 -14.26 -1.12 -3.51
C ILE A 165 -14.33 0.30 -4.06
N GLU A 166 -13.59 1.23 -3.46
CA GLU A 166 -13.67 2.65 -3.82
C GLU A 166 -13.08 2.94 -5.20
N THR A 167 -12.05 2.23 -5.64
CA THR A 167 -11.53 2.34 -7.00
C THR A 167 -12.58 1.90 -8.03
N ALA A 168 -13.25 0.78 -7.79
CA ALA A 168 -14.33 0.29 -8.66
C ALA A 168 -15.52 1.27 -8.67
N ARG A 169 -15.93 1.77 -7.50
CA ARG A 169 -16.99 2.77 -7.38
C ARG A 169 -16.65 4.04 -8.17
N LEU A 170 -15.44 4.55 -8.00
CA LEU A 170 -14.99 5.75 -8.70
C LEU A 170 -14.99 5.56 -10.22
N LEU A 171 -14.53 4.41 -10.70
CA LEU A 171 -14.56 4.08 -12.13
C LEU A 171 -15.98 4.00 -12.67
N LEU A 172 -16.93 3.45 -11.91
CA LEU A 172 -18.33 3.39 -12.29
C LEU A 172 -19.00 4.79 -12.31
N LEU A 173 -18.61 5.68 -11.42
CA LEU A 173 -19.12 7.06 -11.35
C LEU A 173 -18.46 8.00 -12.33
N SER A 174 -17.37 7.58 -12.99
CA SER A 174 -16.60 8.41 -13.91
C SER A 174 -17.01 8.35 -15.38
N PRO A 175 -17.95 7.49 -15.85
CA PRO A 175 -18.35 7.48 -17.24
C PRO A 175 -18.95 8.83 -17.57
N GLN A 176 -18.31 9.56 -18.39
CA GLN A 176 -18.83 10.71 -19.10
C GLN A 176 -19.35 10.20 -20.44
N ASN A 177 -19.52 10.94 -21.42
CA ASN A 177 -20.10 10.67 -22.72
C ASN A 177 -19.50 9.47 -23.50
N ASN A 178 -18.53 8.80 -22.94
CA ASN A 178 -18.05 7.51 -23.44
C ASN A 178 -18.15 6.53 -22.26
N PRO A 179 -18.98 5.50 -22.32
CA PRO A 179 -18.94 4.49 -21.29
C PRO A 179 -17.47 4.13 -21.13
N LEU A 180 -16.94 4.25 -19.91
CA LEU A 180 -15.67 3.63 -19.56
C LEU A 180 -15.77 2.28 -20.19
N PRO A 181 -15.06 2.13 -21.26
CA PRO A 181 -15.43 1.03 -22.09
C PRO A 181 -15.25 -0.17 -21.21
N ASN A 182 -16.26 -0.99 -21.20
CA ASN A 182 -16.05 -2.40 -20.99
C ASN A 182 -14.74 -2.95 -21.62
N LYS A 183 -14.02 -2.14 -22.33
CA LYS A 183 -12.74 -2.39 -22.99
C LYS A 183 -11.53 -2.37 -22.06
N THR A 184 -11.51 -1.62 -20.99
CA THR A 184 -10.40 -1.66 -20.01
C THR A 184 -10.53 -2.82 -19.01
N CYS A 185 -11.75 -3.28 -18.74
CA CYS A 185 -11.95 -4.54 -18.01
C CYS A 185 -11.90 -5.79 -18.89
N ARG A 186 -11.81 -5.66 -20.21
CA ARG A 186 -11.72 -6.81 -21.13
C ARG A 186 -10.32 -7.40 -21.31
N SER A 187 -9.28 -6.80 -20.77
CA SER A 187 -7.94 -7.38 -20.83
C SER A 187 -7.75 -8.64 -19.96
N ALA A 188 -8.75 -9.02 -19.19
CA ALA A 188 -8.72 -10.22 -18.35
C ALA A 188 -9.46 -11.44 -18.94
N ARG A 189 -9.77 -11.45 -20.24
CA ARG A 189 -10.15 -12.69 -20.88
C ARG A 189 -8.90 -13.39 -21.40
N THR A 190 -8.47 -14.41 -20.69
CA THR A 190 -7.63 -15.47 -21.25
C THR A 190 -8.23 -15.95 -22.58
N PRO A 191 -7.42 -16.02 -23.63
CA PRO A 191 -7.82 -16.77 -24.83
C PRO A 191 -8.01 -18.26 -24.48
N PRO A 192 -8.82 -18.98 -25.23
CA PRO A 192 -9.07 -20.39 -25.01
C PRO A 192 -7.82 -21.24 -25.11
#